data_12e9fc8d673707109978ea02f3556978
#
_entry.id   12e9fc8d673707109978ea02f3556978
#
_cell.length_a   1.000
_cell.length_b   1.000
_cell.length_c   1.000
_cell.angle_alpha   90.00
_cell.angle_beta   90.00
_cell.angle_gamma   90.00
#
_symmetry.space_group_name_H-M   'P 1'
#
loop_
_entity.id
_entity.type
_entity.pdbx_description
1 polymer ?
#
loop_
_entity_poly.entity_id
_entity_poly.type
_entity_poly.pdbx_seq_one_letter_code
_entity_poly.pdbx_strand_id
1 'polypeptide(L)'
;MKWLRRKRVLLLLFLGFTAVLFLSTNWMTWFYPIYYKNEIRKHSQTYEMDPFLVASIIRVETNFKTGRESKKGAIGLMQLMPDTAKWALETAKLPEVSLEELKEEPSANIELGTWYLSSLSKQFEGNRTAVIAAYNAGPGKVKSWLDEGAWDGSEAAIKDIPFGETRHYVQRVIYYYNQYTEIYNEF
;
A
#
# COMPACT_ATOMS: atom_id res chain seq x y z
N MET A 1 29.82 -33.67 35.47
CA MET A 1 29.12 -34.27 34.30
C MET A 1 27.62 -33.93 34.20
N LYS A 2 26.79 -33.98 35.27
CA LYS A 2 25.34 -33.68 35.21
C LYS A 2 25.04 -32.24 34.77
N TRP A 3 25.85 -31.25 35.16
CA TRP A 3 25.66 -29.82 34.83
C TRP A 3 25.91 -29.50 33.35
N LEU A 4 26.92 -30.07 32.70
CA LEU A 4 27.20 -29.96 31.29
C LEU A 4 26.08 -30.61 30.44
N ARG A 5 25.51 -31.70 30.92
CA ARG A 5 24.38 -32.41 30.26
C ARG A 5 23.10 -31.55 30.29
N ARG A 6 22.82 -30.87 31.42
CA ARG A 6 21.71 -29.91 31.54
C ARG A 6 21.88 -28.70 30.59
N LYS A 7 23.09 -28.14 30.47
CA LYS A 7 23.34 -27.02 29.53
C LYS A 7 23.14 -27.43 28.07
N ARG A 8 23.57 -28.62 27.68
CA ARG A 8 23.37 -29.15 26.33
C ARG A 8 21.87 -29.37 26.01
N VAL A 9 21.11 -29.88 26.96
CA VAL A 9 19.65 -30.04 26.82
C VAL A 9 18.97 -28.69 26.69
N LEU A 10 19.31 -27.70 27.51
CA LEU A 10 18.74 -26.35 27.40
C LEU A 10 19.08 -25.70 26.06
N LEU A 11 20.31 -25.87 25.56
CA LEU A 11 20.71 -25.38 24.25
C LEU A 11 19.90 -26.02 23.12
N LEU A 12 19.69 -27.35 23.18
CA LEU A 12 18.88 -28.04 22.18
C LEU A 12 17.41 -27.64 22.23
N LEU A 13 16.85 -27.43 23.43
CA LEU A 13 15.49 -26.92 23.59
C LEU A 13 15.36 -25.48 23.04
N PHE A 14 16.35 -24.63 23.30
CA PHE A 14 16.39 -23.28 22.76
C PHE A 14 16.48 -23.28 21.23
N LEU A 15 17.38 -24.10 20.66
CA LEU A 15 17.50 -24.24 19.20
C LEU A 15 16.23 -24.84 18.58
N GLY A 16 15.61 -25.83 19.22
CA GLY A 16 14.33 -26.39 18.79
C GLY A 16 13.21 -25.36 18.82
N PHE A 17 13.13 -24.59 19.91
CA PHE A 17 12.14 -23.51 20.04
C PHE A 17 12.34 -22.40 18.99
N THR A 18 13.59 -21.96 18.78
CA THR A 18 13.90 -20.97 17.74
C THR A 18 13.60 -21.52 16.33
N ALA A 19 13.90 -22.81 16.06
CA ALA A 19 13.56 -23.43 14.79
C ALA A 19 12.04 -23.48 14.57
N VAL A 20 11.25 -23.83 15.59
CA VAL A 20 9.78 -23.82 15.53
C VAL A 20 9.25 -22.41 15.29
N LEU A 21 9.82 -21.39 15.94
CA LEU A 21 9.46 -19.99 15.69
C LEU A 21 9.77 -19.56 14.25
N PHE A 22 10.93 -19.95 13.72
CA PHE A 22 11.32 -19.63 12.34
C PHE A 22 10.52 -20.42 11.29
N LEU A 23 10.11 -21.64 11.59
CA LEU A 23 9.29 -22.46 10.71
C LEU A 23 7.79 -22.12 10.79
N SER A 24 7.34 -21.43 11.85
CA SER A 24 5.99 -20.91 11.90
C SER A 24 5.90 -19.69 10.98
N THR A 25 5.13 -19.76 9.90
CA THR A 25 4.97 -18.71 8.88
C THR A 25 4.46 -17.37 9.43
N ASN A 26 3.97 -17.33 10.65
CA ASN A 26 3.33 -16.15 11.25
C ASN A 26 4.29 -15.09 11.82
N TRP A 27 5.59 -15.36 12.00
CA TRP A 27 6.49 -14.36 12.57
C TRP A 27 6.75 -13.17 11.62
N MET A 28 6.68 -13.39 10.31
CA MET A 28 6.86 -12.32 9.33
C MET A 28 5.72 -11.28 9.37
N THR A 29 4.51 -11.66 9.80
CA THR A 29 3.40 -10.71 9.97
C THR A 29 3.69 -9.63 11.00
N TRP A 30 4.62 -9.88 11.95
CA TRP A 30 5.05 -8.88 12.95
C TRP A 30 5.91 -7.77 12.33
N PHE A 31 6.66 -8.06 11.27
CA PHE A 31 7.47 -7.08 10.56
C PHE A 31 6.68 -6.35 9.47
N TYR A 32 5.65 -7.01 8.95
CA TYR A 32 4.78 -6.48 7.88
C TYR A 32 3.32 -6.46 8.31
N PRO A 33 2.97 -5.75 9.43
CA PRO A 33 1.58 -5.71 9.88
C PRO A 33 0.70 -4.94 8.90
N ILE A 34 -0.51 -5.44 8.68
CA ILE A 34 -1.58 -4.72 7.97
C ILE A 34 -2.63 -4.35 9.02
N TYR A 35 -2.89 -3.05 9.14
CA TYR A 35 -3.96 -2.52 9.97
C TYR A 35 -5.18 -2.17 9.12
N TYR A 36 -6.32 -1.93 9.75
CA TYR A 36 -7.59 -1.58 9.08
C TYR A 36 -8.02 -2.61 8.02
N LYS A 37 -7.78 -3.90 8.28
CA LYS A 37 -8.05 -4.98 7.32
C LYS A 37 -9.52 -5.03 6.89
N ASN A 38 -10.46 -4.79 7.80
CA ASN A 38 -11.88 -4.86 7.51
C ASN A 38 -12.31 -3.73 6.55
N GLU A 39 -11.84 -2.52 6.79
CA GLU A 39 -12.08 -1.34 5.95
C GLU A 39 -11.46 -1.52 4.57
N ILE A 40 -10.19 -1.96 4.53
CA ILE A 40 -9.50 -2.22 3.26
C ILE A 40 -10.24 -3.31 2.48
N ARG A 41 -10.59 -4.44 3.11
CA ARG A 41 -11.32 -5.54 2.45
C ARG A 41 -12.66 -5.05 1.91
N LYS A 42 -13.45 -4.36 2.73
CA LYS A 42 -14.77 -3.83 2.36
C LYS A 42 -14.68 -2.93 1.12
N HIS A 43 -13.82 -1.92 1.16
CA HIS A 43 -13.76 -0.94 0.08
C HIS A 43 -13.04 -1.50 -1.17
N SER A 44 -12.07 -2.42 -1.00
CA SER A 44 -11.48 -3.14 -2.12
C SER A 44 -12.50 -4.01 -2.87
N GLN A 45 -13.38 -4.71 -2.15
CA GLN A 45 -14.47 -5.46 -2.77
C GLN A 45 -15.48 -4.55 -3.48
N THR A 46 -15.83 -3.41 -2.87
CA THR A 46 -16.78 -2.44 -3.44
C THR A 46 -16.27 -1.86 -4.77
N TYR A 47 -14.99 -1.58 -4.88
CA TYR A 47 -14.39 -0.89 -6.03
C TYR A 47 -13.54 -1.81 -6.92
N GLU A 48 -13.62 -3.13 -6.72
CA GLU A 48 -12.91 -4.16 -7.50
C GLU A 48 -11.38 -3.95 -7.53
N MET A 49 -10.81 -3.58 -6.38
CA MET A 49 -9.38 -3.37 -6.22
C MET A 49 -8.74 -4.49 -5.42
N ASP A 50 -7.48 -4.77 -5.71
CA ASP A 50 -6.67 -5.70 -4.93
C ASP A 50 -6.38 -5.11 -3.53
N PRO A 51 -6.83 -5.77 -2.43
CA PRO A 51 -6.65 -5.25 -1.08
C PRO A 51 -5.18 -5.18 -0.65
N PHE A 52 -4.31 -6.03 -1.19
CA PHE A 52 -2.88 -5.95 -0.92
C PHE A 52 -2.24 -4.71 -1.57
N LEU A 53 -2.74 -4.31 -2.75
CA LEU A 53 -2.30 -3.06 -3.38
C LEU A 53 -2.72 -1.84 -2.54
N VAL A 54 -3.97 -1.80 -2.08
CA VAL A 54 -4.47 -0.73 -1.20
C VAL A 54 -3.63 -0.65 0.09
N ALA A 55 -3.40 -1.80 0.75
CA ALA A 55 -2.57 -1.86 1.95
C ALA A 55 -1.12 -1.39 1.69
N SER A 56 -0.55 -1.71 0.53
CA SER A 56 0.81 -1.33 0.17
C SER A 56 0.94 0.18 -0.05
N ILE A 57 -0.06 0.80 -0.64
CA ILE A 57 -0.13 2.26 -0.78
C ILE A 57 -0.21 2.91 0.60
N ILE A 58 -1.13 2.49 1.46
CA ILE A 58 -1.24 3.00 2.84
C ILE A 58 0.09 2.83 3.60
N ARG A 59 0.75 1.70 3.43
CA ARG A 59 2.07 1.44 4.04
C ARG A 59 3.12 2.45 3.60
N VAL A 60 3.16 2.77 2.31
CA VAL A 60 4.14 3.69 1.74
C VAL A 60 3.83 5.14 2.09
N GLU A 61 2.55 5.53 2.08
CA GLU A 61 2.10 6.89 2.37
C GLU A 61 2.29 7.27 3.84
N THR A 62 1.74 6.47 4.75
CA THR A 62 1.66 6.87 6.16
C THR A 62 2.13 5.81 7.14
N ASN A 63 2.46 4.62 6.66
CA ASN A 63 2.69 3.47 7.55
C ASN A 63 1.48 3.22 8.48
N PHE A 64 0.26 3.33 7.95
CA PHE A 64 -1.02 3.17 8.66
C PHE A 64 -1.26 4.18 9.81
N LYS A 65 -0.63 5.35 9.79
CA LYS A 65 -0.83 6.40 10.79
C LYS A 65 -1.92 7.35 10.33
N THR A 66 -2.99 7.47 11.11
CA THR A 66 -4.09 8.43 10.90
C THR A 66 -3.68 9.87 11.24
N GLY A 67 -4.53 10.83 10.92
CA GLY A 67 -4.29 12.24 11.24
C GLY A 67 -3.08 12.85 10.54
N ARG A 68 -2.54 12.19 9.51
CA ARG A 68 -1.35 12.68 8.80
C ARG A 68 -1.72 13.72 7.76
N GLU A 69 -0.92 14.77 7.76
CA GLU A 69 -0.93 15.79 6.72
C GLU A 69 0.50 16.04 6.25
N SER A 70 0.71 16.01 4.94
CA SER A 70 2.03 16.26 4.37
C SER A 70 2.31 17.77 4.26
N LYS A 71 3.58 18.14 4.05
CA LYS A 71 3.97 19.54 3.79
C LYS A 71 3.28 20.11 2.55
N LYS A 72 2.83 19.27 1.63
CA LYS A 72 2.09 19.66 0.41
C LYS A 72 0.58 19.66 0.61
N GLY A 73 0.08 19.35 1.83
CA GLY A 73 -1.34 19.32 2.17
C GLY A 73 -2.06 18.01 1.83
N ALA A 74 -1.36 16.93 1.49
CA ALA A 74 -1.99 15.62 1.32
C ALA A 74 -2.43 15.06 2.68
N ILE A 75 -3.64 14.48 2.76
CA ILE A 75 -4.32 14.15 4.03
C ILE A 75 -4.67 12.66 4.16
N GLY A 76 -4.67 12.21 5.43
CA GLY A 76 -5.15 10.91 5.87
C GLY A 76 -4.25 9.73 5.49
N LEU A 77 -4.74 8.52 5.71
CA LEU A 77 -3.99 7.26 5.54
C LEU A 77 -3.40 7.08 4.14
N MET A 78 -4.16 7.45 3.11
CA MET A 78 -3.81 7.29 1.70
C MET A 78 -3.27 8.59 1.07
N GLN A 79 -3.05 9.64 1.87
CA GLN A 79 -2.44 10.91 1.46
C GLN A 79 -3.09 11.53 0.21
N LEU A 80 -4.41 11.68 0.26
CA LEU A 80 -5.15 12.33 -0.83
C LEU A 80 -4.91 13.83 -0.83
N MET A 81 -4.61 14.41 -1.98
CA MET A 81 -4.59 15.86 -2.14
C MET A 81 -6.01 16.41 -2.04
N PRO A 82 -6.23 17.57 -1.39
CA PRO A 82 -7.57 18.16 -1.21
C PRO A 82 -8.38 18.32 -2.51
N ASP A 83 -7.74 18.74 -3.59
CA ASP A 83 -8.40 18.89 -4.88
C ASP A 83 -8.79 17.52 -5.49
N THR A 84 -7.93 16.52 -5.33
CA THR A 84 -8.22 15.13 -5.74
C THR A 84 -9.38 14.57 -4.91
N ALA A 85 -9.39 14.82 -3.59
CA ALA A 85 -10.45 14.36 -2.71
C ALA A 85 -11.81 14.97 -3.08
N LYS A 86 -11.88 16.27 -3.31
CA LYS A 86 -13.10 16.95 -3.75
C LYS A 86 -13.61 16.43 -5.08
N TRP A 87 -12.74 16.35 -6.08
CA TRP A 87 -13.08 15.81 -7.40
C TRP A 87 -13.57 14.35 -7.30
N ALA A 88 -12.92 13.55 -6.47
CA ALA A 88 -13.27 12.14 -6.27
C ALA A 88 -14.66 12.00 -5.62
N LEU A 89 -14.96 12.78 -4.57
CA LEU A 89 -16.28 12.78 -3.91
C LEU A 89 -17.40 13.13 -4.89
N GLU A 90 -17.21 14.20 -5.66
CA GLU A 90 -18.19 14.65 -6.68
C GLU A 90 -18.39 13.59 -7.77
N THR A 91 -17.30 13.03 -8.30
CA THR A 91 -17.35 12.07 -9.41
C THR A 91 -17.90 10.72 -8.97
N ALA A 92 -17.54 10.25 -7.78
CA ALA A 92 -18.03 9.02 -7.18
C ALA A 92 -19.48 9.12 -6.70
N LYS A 93 -20.03 10.33 -6.60
CA LYS A 93 -21.34 10.61 -5.98
C LYS A 93 -21.42 10.06 -4.55
N LEU A 94 -20.30 10.10 -3.85
CA LEU A 94 -20.24 9.73 -2.44
C LEU A 94 -20.83 10.85 -1.57
N PRO A 95 -21.30 10.51 -0.35
CA PRO A 95 -21.70 11.53 0.61
C PRO A 95 -20.61 12.57 0.82
N GLU A 96 -21.01 13.82 1.00
CA GLU A 96 -20.07 14.89 1.31
C GLU A 96 -19.37 14.60 2.65
N VAL A 97 -18.04 14.59 2.60
CA VAL A 97 -17.17 14.33 3.76
C VAL A 97 -16.20 15.50 3.87
N SER A 98 -16.03 16.05 5.06
CA SER A 98 -15.11 17.15 5.28
C SER A 98 -13.65 16.71 5.12
N LEU A 99 -12.75 17.63 4.77
CA LEU A 99 -11.32 17.32 4.69
C LEU A 99 -10.73 16.88 6.05
N GLU A 100 -11.28 17.42 7.15
CA GLU A 100 -10.87 17.00 8.50
C GLU A 100 -11.30 15.57 8.81
N GLU A 101 -12.51 15.19 8.42
CA GLU A 101 -12.98 13.82 8.54
C GLU A 101 -12.17 12.87 7.67
N LEU A 102 -11.87 13.23 6.41
CA LEU A 102 -10.97 12.44 5.56
C LEU A 102 -9.57 12.28 6.15
N LYS A 103 -9.10 13.25 6.92
CA LYS A 103 -7.80 13.18 7.58
C LYS A 103 -7.80 12.25 8.78
N GLU A 104 -8.84 12.29 9.61
CA GLU A 104 -8.89 11.59 10.90
C GLU A 104 -9.55 10.21 10.80
N GLU A 105 -10.56 10.03 9.95
CA GLU A 105 -11.37 8.81 9.87
C GLU A 105 -10.82 7.80 8.85
N PRO A 106 -10.29 6.65 9.32
CA PRO A 106 -9.70 5.64 8.44
C PRO A 106 -10.63 5.15 7.34
N SER A 107 -11.89 4.85 7.68
CA SER A 107 -12.84 4.27 6.74
C SER A 107 -13.16 5.21 5.58
N ALA A 108 -13.40 6.49 5.86
CA ALA A 108 -13.68 7.50 4.83
C ALA A 108 -12.49 7.71 3.89
N ASN A 109 -11.28 7.78 4.46
CA ASN A 109 -10.06 7.96 3.67
C ASN A 109 -9.74 6.74 2.79
N ILE A 110 -9.87 5.53 3.34
CA ILE A 110 -9.67 4.27 2.62
C ILE A 110 -10.71 4.13 1.51
N GLU A 111 -11.98 4.44 1.78
CA GLU A 111 -13.05 4.40 0.79
C GLU A 111 -12.70 5.27 -0.42
N LEU A 112 -12.45 6.55 -0.17
CA LEU A 112 -12.17 7.51 -1.24
C LEU A 112 -10.88 7.20 -1.99
N GLY A 113 -9.81 6.83 -1.26
CA GLY A 113 -8.53 6.45 -1.87
C GLY A 113 -8.61 5.18 -2.71
N THR A 114 -9.41 4.20 -2.27
CA THR A 114 -9.63 2.96 -3.03
C THR A 114 -10.47 3.23 -4.29
N TRP A 115 -11.50 4.07 -4.19
CA TRP A 115 -12.25 4.53 -5.36
C TRP A 115 -11.34 5.26 -6.36
N TYR A 116 -10.45 6.13 -5.88
CA TYR A 116 -9.51 6.84 -6.75
C TYR A 116 -8.56 5.87 -7.46
N LEU A 117 -8.05 4.85 -6.75
CA LEU A 117 -7.26 3.78 -7.37
C LEU A 117 -8.03 3.02 -8.45
N SER A 118 -9.30 2.72 -8.21
CA SER A 118 -10.18 2.08 -9.21
C SER A 118 -10.35 2.97 -10.44
N SER A 119 -10.54 4.27 -10.24
CA SER A 119 -10.60 5.24 -11.33
C SER A 119 -9.33 5.27 -12.18
N LEU A 120 -8.16 5.27 -11.51
CA LEU A 120 -6.87 5.18 -12.19
C LEU A 120 -6.69 3.83 -12.90
N SER A 121 -7.12 2.73 -12.28
CA SER A 121 -7.06 1.40 -12.90
C SER A 121 -7.85 1.36 -14.22
N LYS A 122 -9.04 1.95 -14.25
CA LYS A 122 -9.83 2.08 -15.48
C LYS A 122 -9.11 2.94 -16.53
N GLN A 123 -8.51 4.06 -16.12
CA GLN A 123 -7.81 4.98 -17.03
C GLN A 123 -6.56 4.34 -17.65
N PHE A 124 -5.84 3.50 -16.91
CA PHE A 124 -4.61 2.84 -17.35
C PHE A 124 -4.82 1.35 -17.68
N GLU A 125 -6.05 0.95 -18.02
CA GLU A 125 -6.39 -0.39 -18.52
C GLU A 125 -5.89 -1.55 -17.65
N GLY A 126 -5.89 -1.32 -16.32
CA GLY A 126 -5.43 -2.31 -15.34
C GLY A 126 -3.90 -2.43 -15.22
N ASN A 127 -3.13 -1.59 -15.92
CA ASN A 127 -1.67 -1.58 -15.75
C ASN A 127 -1.29 -1.12 -14.34
N ARG A 128 -1.05 -2.07 -13.45
CA ARG A 128 -0.76 -1.82 -12.03
C ARG A 128 0.40 -0.84 -11.81
N THR A 129 1.47 -0.95 -12.59
CA THR A 129 2.65 -0.08 -12.43
C THR A 129 2.34 1.35 -12.80
N ALA A 130 1.58 1.55 -13.89
CA ALA A 130 1.12 2.86 -14.32
C ALA A 130 0.11 3.47 -13.31
N VAL A 131 -0.78 2.65 -12.74
CA VAL A 131 -1.71 3.07 -11.67
C VAL A 131 -0.96 3.57 -10.45
N ILE A 132 0.04 2.83 -9.98
CA ILE A 132 0.86 3.25 -8.84
C ILE A 132 1.61 4.56 -9.14
N ALA A 133 2.19 4.67 -10.32
CA ALA A 133 2.88 5.89 -10.75
C ALA A 133 1.92 7.09 -10.83
N ALA A 134 0.71 6.88 -11.38
CA ALA A 134 -0.32 7.90 -11.51
C ALA A 134 -0.90 8.36 -10.17
N TYR A 135 -0.99 7.46 -9.19
CA TYR A 135 -1.39 7.80 -7.84
C TYR A 135 -0.45 8.85 -7.21
N ASN A 136 0.85 8.70 -7.41
CA ASN A 136 1.86 9.61 -6.85
C ASN A 136 2.10 10.86 -7.71
N ALA A 137 2.28 10.69 -9.04
CA ALA A 137 2.66 11.80 -9.92
C ALA A 137 1.47 12.54 -10.55
N GLY A 138 0.28 11.96 -10.47
CA GLY A 138 -0.92 12.39 -11.17
C GLY A 138 -1.07 11.75 -12.57
N PRO A 139 -2.32 11.43 -12.97
CA PRO A 139 -2.59 10.69 -14.20
C PRO A 139 -2.14 11.41 -15.48
N GLY A 140 -2.25 12.74 -15.51
CA GLY A 140 -1.83 13.52 -16.67
C GLY A 140 -0.35 13.39 -17.01
N LYS A 141 0.52 13.38 -15.98
CA LYS A 141 1.96 13.22 -16.17
C LYS A 141 2.30 11.82 -16.66
N VAL A 142 1.70 10.81 -16.04
CA VAL A 142 1.96 9.42 -16.44
C VAL A 142 1.49 9.16 -17.87
N LYS A 143 0.33 9.70 -18.23
CA LYS A 143 -0.14 9.65 -19.62
C LYS A 143 0.85 10.30 -20.58
N SER A 144 1.36 11.50 -20.28
CA SER A 144 2.40 12.17 -21.09
C SER A 144 3.64 11.29 -21.24
N TRP A 145 4.14 10.67 -20.18
CA TRP A 145 5.33 9.80 -20.26
C TRP A 145 5.11 8.58 -21.17
N LEU A 146 3.91 7.99 -21.12
CA LEU A 146 3.55 6.86 -21.97
C LEU A 146 3.40 7.30 -23.45
N ASP A 147 2.69 8.39 -23.69
CA ASP A 147 2.45 8.92 -25.05
C ASP A 147 3.76 9.39 -25.74
N GLU A 148 4.70 9.94 -24.99
CA GLU A 148 6.02 10.40 -25.48
C GLU A 148 7.06 9.27 -25.56
N GLY A 149 6.73 8.06 -25.07
CA GLY A 149 7.67 6.93 -25.03
C GLY A 149 8.83 7.10 -24.03
N ALA A 150 8.71 8.04 -23.09
CA ALA A 150 9.70 8.24 -22.02
C ALA A 150 9.72 7.06 -21.04
N TRP A 151 8.61 6.37 -20.91
CA TRP A 151 8.44 5.14 -20.15
C TRP A 151 7.35 4.29 -20.79
N ASP A 152 7.54 2.96 -20.83
CA ASP A 152 6.59 2.02 -21.47
C ASP A 152 5.47 1.52 -20.54
N GLY A 153 5.43 1.98 -19.29
CA GLY A 153 4.43 1.56 -18.29
C GLY A 153 4.77 0.24 -17.61
N SER A 154 5.81 -0.47 -18.00
CA SER A 154 6.15 -1.78 -17.45
C SER A 154 6.92 -1.67 -16.12
N GLU A 155 6.79 -2.74 -15.30
CA GLU A 155 7.57 -2.89 -14.07
C GLU A 155 9.07 -3.04 -14.37
N ALA A 156 9.43 -3.69 -15.48
CA ALA A 156 10.81 -3.88 -15.89
C ALA A 156 11.53 -2.56 -16.22
N ALA A 157 10.78 -1.56 -16.69
CA ALA A 157 11.27 -0.25 -17.07
C ALA A 157 11.07 0.85 -16.00
N ILE A 158 10.83 0.50 -14.73
CA ILE A 158 10.64 1.48 -13.63
C ILE A 158 11.78 2.51 -13.57
N LYS A 159 13.02 2.11 -13.92
CA LYS A 159 14.19 3.01 -13.96
C LYS A 159 14.01 4.18 -14.93
N ASP A 160 13.17 4.03 -15.95
CA ASP A 160 12.93 5.01 -17.01
C ASP A 160 11.82 6.00 -16.65
N ILE A 161 11.13 5.82 -15.51
CA ILE A 161 10.19 6.82 -14.98
C ILE A 161 10.95 8.14 -14.78
N PRO A 162 10.55 9.25 -15.43
CA PRO A 162 11.30 10.51 -15.44
C PRO A 162 11.50 11.12 -14.04
N PHE A 163 10.48 11.03 -13.18
CA PHE A 163 10.54 11.60 -11.83
C PHE A 163 11.12 10.62 -10.82
N GLY A 164 12.26 10.95 -10.23
CA GLY A 164 12.96 10.13 -9.26
C GLY A 164 12.10 9.82 -8.00
N GLU A 165 11.31 10.80 -7.52
CA GLU A 165 10.37 10.61 -6.41
C GLU A 165 9.34 9.51 -6.75
N THR A 166 8.73 9.59 -7.93
CA THR A 166 7.74 8.61 -8.38
C THR A 166 8.36 7.25 -8.64
N ARG A 167 9.57 7.19 -9.18
CA ARG A 167 10.32 5.94 -9.37
C ARG A 167 10.52 5.21 -8.05
N HIS A 168 11.00 5.90 -7.03
CA HIS A 168 11.17 5.32 -5.69
C HIS A 168 9.85 4.95 -5.03
N TYR A 169 8.80 5.74 -5.26
CA TYR A 169 7.46 5.43 -4.78
C TYR A 169 6.95 4.11 -5.35
N VAL A 170 6.99 3.96 -6.68
CA VAL A 170 6.57 2.74 -7.38
C VAL A 170 7.34 1.52 -6.87
N GLN A 171 8.68 1.61 -6.77
CA GLN A 171 9.52 0.53 -6.25
C GLN A 171 9.10 0.11 -4.83
N ARG A 172 8.81 1.08 -3.95
CA ARG A 172 8.39 0.79 -2.57
C ARG A 172 7.01 0.14 -2.50
N VAL A 173 6.04 0.62 -3.29
CA VAL A 173 4.70 0.04 -3.32
C VAL A 173 4.75 -1.40 -3.82
N ILE A 174 5.47 -1.68 -4.92
CA ILE A 174 5.65 -3.04 -5.45
C ILE A 174 6.37 -3.93 -4.44
N TYR A 175 7.40 -3.43 -3.77
CA TYR A 175 8.10 -4.18 -2.72
C TYR A 175 7.12 -4.63 -1.62
N TYR A 176 6.32 -3.71 -1.05
CA TYR A 176 5.36 -4.07 -0.01
C TYR A 176 4.23 -4.96 -0.53
N TYR A 177 3.79 -4.76 -1.75
CA TYR A 177 2.80 -5.61 -2.41
C TYR A 177 3.29 -7.06 -2.47
N ASN A 178 4.50 -7.29 -2.96
CA ASN A 178 5.10 -8.62 -3.03
C ASN A 178 5.28 -9.24 -1.64
N GLN A 179 5.73 -8.45 -0.64
CA GLN A 179 5.85 -8.94 0.74
C GLN A 179 4.48 -9.34 1.31
N TYR A 180 3.44 -8.53 1.11
CA TYR A 180 2.12 -8.86 1.63
C TYR A 180 1.51 -10.08 0.95
N THR A 181 1.60 -10.21 -0.35
CA THR A 181 1.08 -11.38 -1.08
C THR A 181 1.84 -12.68 -0.76
N GLU A 182 3.12 -12.60 -0.39
CA GLU A 182 3.93 -13.74 0.03
C GLU A 182 3.63 -14.15 1.48
N ILE A 183 3.45 -13.19 2.38
CA ILE A 183 3.29 -13.44 3.82
C ILE A 183 1.86 -13.83 4.19
N TYR A 184 0.87 -13.23 3.53
CA TYR A 184 -0.54 -13.43 3.85
C TYR A 184 -1.19 -14.31 2.78
N ASN A 185 -1.69 -15.49 3.20
CA ASN A 185 -2.42 -16.41 2.31
C ASN A 185 -3.75 -15.80 1.85
N GLU A 186 -4.36 -14.96 2.69
CA GLU A 186 -5.62 -14.26 2.44
C GLU A 186 -5.56 -12.86 3.07
N PHE A 187 -6.28 -11.94 2.45
CA PHE A 187 -6.38 -10.57 2.97
C PHE A 187 -7.43 -10.47 4.07
#